data_318c70061e2fcd7fae81366073f9741e
#
_entry.id   318c70061e2fcd7fae81366073f9741e
#
_cell.length_a   1.000
_cell.length_b   1.000
_cell.length_c   1.000
_cell.angle_alpha   90.00
_cell.angle_beta   90.00
_cell.angle_gamma   90.00
#
_symmetry.space_group_name_H-M   'P 1'
#
loop_
_entity.id
_entity.type
_entity.pdbx_description
1 polymer ?
#
loop_
_entity_poly.entity_id
_entity_poly.type
_entity_poly.pdbx_seq_one_letter_code
_entity_poly.pdbx_strand_id
1 'polypeptide(L)'
;MPDGQSLPSWNDSAAKSAILDFVARVTKQGGTEFVPPAGRIATFDNDGTLWCEQPLQIQFFFAFDRVRQLSGKDPTMSERQPFKAVLEHDYNTLFGLGKQALLELAFATHAGITDEDFEQAASGWLATARHPKFDRLFKECTYRPQLELLAYLRENGFKTYIVSGGGVDFMRTFAEEAYGIPREQVIGSSVKLRFDLTDNRVSLVKLPELNSFDDREVKALNIGLHIGRRPLFAFGNSDGDLAMMRYTKSGSGPRLALLLHHDDAAREVAYDREFRLSPLSEALDKAQDYGITVVSMKRDWNVVF
;
A
#
# COMPACT_ATOMS: atom_id res chain seq x y z
N MET A 1 -7.95 27.31 6.10
CA MET A 1 -6.59 27.84 5.81
C MET A 1 -6.68 28.77 4.63
N PRO A 2 -5.97 29.93 4.59
CA PRO A 2 -6.01 30.82 3.43
C PRO A 2 -5.42 30.13 2.20
N ASP A 3 -5.95 30.47 1.02
CA ASP A 3 -5.69 29.94 -0.31
C ASP A 3 -4.24 30.11 -0.81
N GLY A 4 -3.30 29.39 -0.30
CA GLY A 4 -1.93 29.50 -0.82
C GLY A 4 -0.95 28.42 -0.36
N GLN A 5 -1.36 27.55 0.55
CA GLN A 5 -0.46 26.57 1.17
C GLN A 5 -0.96 25.11 1.18
N SER A 6 -2.02 24.78 0.42
CA SER A 6 -2.44 23.39 0.31
C SER A 6 -1.44 22.62 -0.53
N LEU A 7 -0.99 21.46 -0.02
CA LEU A 7 -0.03 20.56 -0.69
C LEU A 7 1.32 21.24 -1.01
N PRO A 8 2.08 21.72 0.00
CA PRO A 8 3.31 22.47 -0.22
C PRO A 8 4.43 21.65 -0.88
N SER A 9 4.45 20.32 -0.75
CA SER A 9 5.41 19.45 -1.41
C SER A 9 5.03 19.08 -2.86
N TRP A 10 3.90 19.61 -3.35
CA TRP A 10 3.49 19.49 -4.74
C TRP A 10 3.85 20.76 -5.51
N ASN A 11 4.47 20.60 -6.68
CA ASN A 11 4.65 21.70 -7.61
C ASN A 11 3.29 22.19 -8.14
N ASP A 12 3.24 23.43 -8.61
CA ASP A 12 2.07 23.94 -9.33
C ASP A 12 1.97 23.24 -10.68
N SER A 13 1.09 22.26 -10.75
CA SER A 13 0.94 21.34 -11.89
C SER A 13 -0.52 21.02 -12.16
N ALA A 14 -0.78 20.40 -13.31
CA ALA A 14 -2.11 19.92 -13.66
C ALA A 14 -2.64 18.87 -12.66
N ALA A 15 -1.76 18.03 -12.11
CA ALA A 15 -2.13 17.02 -11.11
C ALA A 15 -2.57 17.67 -9.79
N LYS A 16 -1.79 18.63 -9.27
CA LYS A 16 -2.16 19.41 -8.07
C LYS A 16 -3.48 20.15 -8.29
N SER A 17 -3.62 20.82 -9.44
CA SER A 17 -4.85 21.57 -9.78
C SER A 17 -6.06 20.64 -9.85
N ALA A 18 -5.93 19.44 -10.45
CA ALA A 18 -7.00 18.46 -10.51
C ALA A 18 -7.45 17.99 -9.12
N ILE A 19 -6.52 17.79 -8.19
CA ILE A 19 -6.83 17.43 -6.79
C ILE A 19 -7.61 18.55 -6.10
N LEU A 20 -7.08 19.78 -6.15
CA LEU A 20 -7.68 20.93 -5.47
C LEU A 20 -9.09 21.25 -6.03
N ASP A 21 -9.22 21.26 -7.36
CA ASP A 21 -10.50 21.49 -8.03
C ASP A 21 -11.52 20.40 -7.68
N PHE A 22 -11.12 19.13 -7.76
CA PHE A 22 -11.99 18.01 -7.39
C PHE A 22 -12.50 18.14 -5.97
N VAL A 23 -11.61 18.36 -4.99
CA VAL A 23 -11.99 18.50 -3.57
C VAL A 23 -12.90 19.71 -3.38
N ALA A 24 -12.59 20.86 -3.99
CA ALA A 24 -13.41 22.06 -3.91
C ALA A 24 -14.84 21.82 -4.43
N ARG A 25 -15.00 21.13 -5.57
CA ARG A 25 -16.31 20.82 -6.17
C ARG A 25 -17.15 19.89 -5.28
N VAL A 26 -16.56 18.80 -4.78
CA VAL A 26 -17.30 17.81 -3.97
C VAL A 26 -17.60 18.28 -2.56
N THR A 27 -16.90 19.31 -2.07
CA THR A 27 -17.09 19.85 -0.70
C THR A 27 -17.95 21.12 -0.67
N LYS A 28 -18.16 21.79 -1.81
CA LYS A 28 -18.93 23.04 -1.90
C LYS A 28 -20.40 22.79 -1.59
N GLN A 29 -20.81 23.16 -0.38
CA GLN A 29 -22.21 23.04 0.04
C GLN A 29 -23.15 23.79 -0.90
N GLY A 30 -24.24 23.14 -1.31
CA GLY A 30 -25.17 23.70 -2.29
C GLY A 30 -24.71 23.63 -3.76
N GLY A 31 -23.48 23.14 -4.01
CA GLY A 31 -23.00 22.90 -5.38
C GLY A 31 -23.64 21.66 -6.01
N THR A 32 -23.71 21.61 -7.34
CA THR A 32 -24.30 20.48 -8.10
C THR A 32 -23.54 19.17 -7.92
N GLU A 33 -22.26 19.24 -7.55
CA GLU A 33 -21.38 18.09 -7.35
C GLU A 33 -21.10 17.82 -5.86
N PHE A 34 -21.81 18.50 -4.96
CA PHE A 34 -21.62 18.30 -3.52
C PHE A 34 -21.89 16.86 -3.11
N VAL A 35 -20.95 16.29 -2.36
CA VAL A 35 -21.09 14.97 -1.73
C VAL A 35 -21.01 15.13 -0.22
N PRO A 36 -22.01 14.65 0.55
CA PRO A 36 -21.95 14.69 2.00
C PRO A 36 -20.71 13.94 2.55
N PRO A 37 -20.13 14.33 3.71
CA PRO A 37 -18.92 13.71 4.27
C PRO A 37 -18.99 12.18 4.37
N ALA A 38 -20.16 11.62 4.71
CA ALA A 38 -20.37 10.17 4.79
C ALA A 38 -20.14 9.43 3.44
N GLY A 39 -20.20 10.14 2.30
CA GLY A 39 -19.94 9.62 0.97
C GLY A 39 -18.51 9.87 0.47
N ARG A 40 -17.71 10.67 1.18
CA ARG A 40 -16.35 11.04 0.75
C ARG A 40 -15.35 9.95 1.14
N ILE A 41 -15.15 8.99 0.25
CA ILE A 41 -14.22 7.88 0.42
C ILE A 41 -13.04 8.04 -0.54
N ALA A 42 -11.82 7.93 -0.01
CA ALA A 42 -10.58 7.91 -0.77
C ALA A 42 -9.81 6.62 -0.48
N THR A 43 -9.34 5.94 -1.51
CA THR A 43 -8.56 4.71 -1.42
C THR A 43 -7.17 4.91 -2.00
N PHE A 44 -6.17 4.36 -1.33
CA PHE A 44 -4.76 4.44 -1.69
C PHE A 44 -4.16 3.05 -1.69
N ASP A 45 -3.34 2.73 -2.67
CA ASP A 45 -2.37 1.67 -2.51
C ASP A 45 -1.29 2.09 -1.50
N ASN A 46 -0.47 1.14 -1.02
CA ASN A 46 0.57 1.40 -0.04
C ASN A 46 1.97 1.42 -0.66
N ASP A 47 2.42 0.24 -1.13
CA ASP A 47 3.78 0.06 -1.66
C ASP A 47 3.92 0.79 -3.00
N GLY A 48 4.90 1.70 -3.10
CA GLY A 48 5.08 2.57 -4.26
C GLY A 48 4.07 3.72 -4.35
N THR A 49 3.07 3.80 -3.47
CA THR A 49 2.08 4.89 -3.47
C THR A 49 2.20 5.79 -2.25
N LEU A 50 2.21 5.24 -1.03
CA LEU A 50 2.34 6.00 0.23
C LEU A 50 3.77 5.99 0.77
N TRP A 51 4.52 4.92 0.50
CA TRP A 51 5.93 4.80 0.82
C TRP A 51 6.68 4.10 -0.33
N CYS A 52 8.03 4.09 -0.28
CA CYS A 52 8.84 3.45 -1.32
C CYS A 52 8.65 1.92 -1.34
N GLU A 53 8.82 1.32 -2.54
CA GLU A 53 8.78 -0.13 -2.72
C GLU A 53 10.04 -0.71 -3.35
N GLN A 54 11.01 0.14 -3.74
CA GLN A 54 12.26 -0.32 -4.35
C GLN A 54 13.36 -0.48 -3.31
N PRO A 55 14.27 -1.47 -3.44
CA PRO A 55 14.36 -2.45 -4.53
C PRO A 55 13.33 -3.58 -4.42
N LEU A 56 12.54 -3.62 -3.35
CA LEU A 56 11.57 -4.65 -3.02
C LEU A 56 10.57 -4.10 -2.01
N GLN A 57 9.32 -4.54 -2.07
CA GLN A 57 8.31 -4.17 -1.07
C GLN A 57 8.82 -4.46 0.35
N ILE A 58 8.59 -3.51 1.25
CA ILE A 58 9.20 -3.49 2.60
C ILE A 58 8.86 -4.76 3.40
N GLN A 59 7.65 -5.30 3.25
CA GLN A 59 7.25 -6.52 3.96
C GLN A 59 8.12 -7.73 3.61
N PHE A 60 8.75 -7.80 2.42
CA PHE A 60 9.67 -8.89 2.10
C PHE A 60 10.95 -8.82 2.91
N PHE A 61 11.46 -7.61 3.20
CA PHE A 61 12.62 -7.48 4.09
C PHE A 61 12.30 -8.00 5.49
N PHE A 62 11.11 -7.70 6.02
CA PHE A 62 10.62 -8.29 7.26
C PHE A 62 10.57 -9.82 7.18
N ALA A 63 9.96 -10.37 6.12
CA ALA A 63 9.88 -11.82 5.93
C ALA A 63 11.26 -12.48 5.85
N PHE A 64 12.22 -11.86 5.16
CA PHE A 64 13.59 -12.38 5.04
C PHE A 64 14.30 -12.39 6.40
N ASP A 65 14.17 -11.34 7.19
CA ASP A 65 14.75 -11.30 8.53
C ASP A 65 14.09 -12.33 9.46
N ARG A 66 12.77 -12.54 9.33
CA ARG A 66 12.08 -13.61 10.05
C ARG A 66 12.59 -15.00 9.65
N VAL A 67 12.81 -15.24 8.35
CA VAL A 67 13.40 -16.51 7.87
C VAL A 67 14.79 -16.73 8.49
N ARG A 68 15.65 -15.71 8.54
CA ARG A 68 16.98 -15.79 9.20
C ARG A 68 16.87 -16.13 10.68
N GLN A 69 15.91 -15.56 11.40
CA GLN A 69 15.65 -15.87 12.80
C GLN A 69 15.14 -17.32 13.00
N LEU A 70 14.25 -17.78 12.11
CA LEU A 70 13.66 -19.10 12.18
C LEU A 70 14.65 -20.19 11.79
N SER A 71 15.56 -19.95 10.84
CA SER A 71 16.60 -20.89 10.43
C SER A 71 17.58 -21.23 11.55
N GLY A 72 17.75 -20.33 12.53
CA GLY A 72 18.49 -20.63 13.75
C GLY A 72 17.83 -21.70 14.64
N LYS A 73 16.52 -21.92 14.49
CA LYS A 73 15.74 -22.95 15.20
C LYS A 73 15.47 -24.19 14.35
N ASP A 74 15.41 -24.02 13.03
CA ASP A 74 15.24 -25.09 12.04
C ASP A 74 16.32 -25.00 10.96
N PRO A 75 17.49 -25.63 11.17
CA PRO A 75 18.58 -25.61 10.19
C PRO A 75 18.21 -26.21 8.81
N THR A 76 17.17 -27.06 8.73
CA THR A 76 16.75 -27.67 7.46
C THR A 76 16.19 -26.64 6.47
N MET A 77 15.83 -25.44 6.91
CA MET A 77 15.44 -24.32 6.05
C MET A 77 16.54 -23.96 5.05
N SER A 78 17.82 -24.10 5.39
CA SER A 78 18.94 -23.82 4.50
C SER A 78 19.09 -24.82 3.34
N GLU A 79 18.41 -25.96 3.41
CA GLU A 79 18.50 -27.01 2.40
C GLU A 79 17.38 -26.95 1.36
N ARG A 80 16.33 -26.17 1.62
CA ARG A 80 15.11 -26.14 0.77
C ARG A 80 14.76 -24.74 0.28
N GLN A 81 14.28 -24.67 -0.95
CA GLN A 81 13.71 -23.43 -1.50
C GLN A 81 12.31 -23.19 -0.92
N PRO A 82 11.89 -21.93 -0.78
CA PRO A 82 12.59 -20.67 -1.12
C PRO A 82 13.53 -20.15 -0.03
N PHE A 83 13.59 -20.78 1.14
CA PHE A 83 14.35 -20.32 2.31
C PHE A 83 15.85 -20.26 2.02
N LYS A 84 16.37 -21.25 1.31
CA LYS A 84 17.78 -21.29 0.88
C LYS A 84 18.13 -20.00 0.12
N ALA A 85 17.34 -19.62 -0.87
CA ALA A 85 17.60 -18.42 -1.66
C ALA A 85 17.61 -17.14 -0.80
N VAL A 86 16.72 -17.05 0.21
CA VAL A 86 16.70 -15.92 1.18
C VAL A 86 17.97 -15.91 2.02
N LEU A 87 18.40 -17.06 2.54
CA LEU A 87 19.56 -17.19 3.42
C LEU A 87 20.88 -16.92 2.69
N GLU A 88 20.95 -17.30 1.41
CA GLU A 88 22.10 -17.07 0.53
C GLU A 88 22.05 -15.70 -0.18
N HIS A 89 21.02 -14.88 0.05
CA HIS A 89 20.80 -13.59 -0.63
C HIS A 89 20.67 -13.72 -2.15
N ASP A 90 20.26 -14.88 -2.65
CA ASP A 90 20.03 -15.13 -4.09
C ASP A 90 18.60 -14.73 -4.49
N TYR A 91 18.38 -13.44 -4.59
CA TYR A 91 17.08 -12.88 -4.94
C TYR A 91 16.69 -13.20 -6.40
N ASN A 92 17.66 -13.45 -7.30
CA ASN A 92 17.36 -13.84 -8.67
C ASN A 92 16.67 -15.21 -8.71
N THR A 93 17.24 -16.19 -8.01
CA THR A 93 16.59 -17.50 -7.81
C THR A 93 15.24 -17.35 -7.13
N LEU A 94 15.15 -16.58 -6.03
CA LEU A 94 13.90 -16.38 -5.30
C LEU A 94 12.76 -15.87 -6.21
N PHE A 95 13.00 -14.80 -6.97
CA PHE A 95 11.99 -14.26 -7.89
C PHE A 95 11.74 -15.15 -9.10
N GLY A 96 12.72 -15.95 -9.50
CA GLY A 96 12.58 -16.98 -10.52
C GLY A 96 11.63 -18.10 -10.12
N LEU A 97 11.51 -18.41 -8.81
CA LEU A 97 10.57 -19.40 -8.28
C LEU A 97 9.09 -18.96 -8.34
N GLY A 98 8.85 -17.67 -8.55
CA GLY A 98 7.52 -17.10 -8.77
C GLY A 98 6.69 -16.91 -7.49
N LYS A 99 5.42 -16.58 -7.71
CA LYS A 99 4.47 -16.18 -6.64
C LYS A 99 4.29 -17.21 -5.52
N GLN A 100 4.34 -18.52 -5.88
CA GLN A 100 4.18 -19.61 -4.90
C GLN A 100 5.26 -19.57 -3.83
N ALA A 101 6.51 -19.31 -4.22
CA ALA A 101 7.63 -19.18 -3.28
C ALA A 101 7.48 -18.00 -2.31
N LEU A 102 6.99 -16.87 -2.82
CA LEU A 102 6.72 -15.69 -2.00
C LEU A 102 5.60 -15.93 -0.97
N LEU A 103 4.54 -16.66 -1.37
CA LEU A 103 3.48 -17.09 -0.46
C LEU A 103 4.01 -18.06 0.60
N GLU A 104 4.87 -19.00 0.23
CA GLU A 104 5.50 -19.93 1.18
C GLU A 104 6.35 -19.18 2.23
N LEU A 105 7.10 -18.17 1.83
CA LEU A 105 7.82 -17.30 2.76
C LEU A 105 6.86 -16.57 3.71
N ALA A 106 5.79 -15.99 3.18
CA ALA A 106 4.78 -15.33 3.99
C ALA A 106 4.17 -16.31 5.01
N PHE A 107 3.75 -17.50 4.58
CA PHE A 107 3.18 -18.50 5.48
C PHE A 107 4.16 -18.95 6.56
N ALA A 108 5.41 -19.23 6.21
CA ALA A 108 6.42 -19.66 7.17
C ALA A 108 6.71 -18.60 8.25
N THR A 109 6.54 -17.32 7.92
CA THR A 109 6.80 -16.21 8.86
C THR A 109 5.58 -15.80 9.69
N HIS A 110 4.39 -16.23 9.29
CA HIS A 110 3.11 -15.84 9.90
C HIS A 110 2.37 -17.01 10.57
N ALA A 111 2.48 -18.23 10.03
CA ALA A 111 1.67 -19.37 10.48
C ALA A 111 1.99 -19.81 11.91
N GLY A 112 0.95 -20.19 12.65
CA GLY A 112 1.06 -20.76 13.99
C GLY A 112 1.28 -19.76 15.11
N ILE A 113 1.33 -18.44 14.80
CA ILE A 113 1.43 -17.38 15.82
C ILE A 113 0.12 -16.61 15.93
N THR A 114 -0.09 -15.96 17.06
CA THR A 114 -1.27 -15.12 17.28
C THR A 114 -1.16 -13.78 16.55
N ASP A 115 -2.27 -13.06 16.42
CA ASP A 115 -2.27 -11.71 15.87
C ASP A 115 -1.38 -10.78 16.70
N GLU A 116 -1.42 -10.90 18.03
CA GLU A 116 -0.63 -10.08 18.96
C GLU A 116 0.86 -10.36 18.81
N ASP A 117 1.27 -11.63 18.72
CA ASP A 117 2.67 -12.02 18.53
C ASP A 117 3.21 -11.52 17.19
N PHE A 118 2.38 -11.60 16.13
CA PHE A 118 2.74 -11.05 14.82
C PHE A 118 2.93 -9.54 14.88
N GLU A 119 1.99 -8.82 15.49
CA GLU A 119 2.04 -7.37 15.65
C GLU A 119 3.30 -6.94 16.42
N GLN A 120 3.61 -7.62 17.50
CA GLN A 120 4.83 -7.35 18.30
C GLN A 120 6.10 -7.57 17.46
N ALA A 121 6.15 -8.65 16.69
CA ALA A 121 7.31 -8.96 15.84
C ALA A 121 7.48 -7.93 14.71
N ALA A 122 6.40 -7.53 14.04
CA ALA A 122 6.43 -6.56 12.96
C ALA A 122 6.77 -5.15 13.47
N SER A 123 6.14 -4.69 14.55
CA SER A 123 6.40 -3.39 15.17
C SER A 123 7.84 -3.29 15.69
N GLY A 124 8.33 -4.36 16.37
CA GLY A 124 9.71 -4.42 16.85
C GLY A 124 10.74 -4.34 15.70
N TRP A 125 10.44 -5.01 14.57
CA TRP A 125 11.29 -4.92 13.38
C TRP A 125 11.28 -3.53 12.76
N LEU A 126 10.11 -2.94 12.54
CA LEU A 126 9.95 -1.59 11.97
C LEU A 126 10.60 -0.48 12.80
N ALA A 127 10.75 -0.70 14.11
CA ALA A 127 11.41 0.26 14.99
C ALA A 127 12.91 0.43 14.72
N THR A 128 13.56 -0.56 14.09
CA THR A 128 15.02 -0.57 13.90
C THR A 128 15.45 -0.82 12.47
N ALA A 129 14.63 -1.45 11.65
CA ALA A 129 14.97 -1.82 10.28
C ALA A 129 15.13 -0.60 9.38
N ARG A 130 16.19 -0.62 8.58
CA ARG A 130 16.57 0.50 7.71
C ARG A 130 16.53 0.11 6.25
N HIS A 131 16.14 1.07 5.44
CA HIS A 131 16.13 0.92 3.98
C HIS A 131 17.56 0.86 3.43
N PRO A 132 17.89 -0.15 2.58
CA PRO A 132 19.29 -0.38 2.15
C PRO A 132 19.86 0.73 1.27
N LYS A 133 19.04 1.49 0.55
CA LYS A 133 19.47 2.59 -0.31
C LYS A 133 19.49 3.93 0.41
N PHE A 134 18.46 4.23 1.21
CA PHE A 134 18.27 5.55 1.79
C PHE A 134 18.85 5.70 3.20
N ASP A 135 19.25 4.59 3.83
CA ASP A 135 19.80 4.52 5.20
C ASP A 135 18.94 5.27 6.25
N ARG A 136 17.62 5.22 6.10
CA ARG A 136 16.62 5.69 7.06
C ARG A 136 15.73 4.55 7.50
N LEU A 137 15.02 4.68 8.61
CA LEU A 137 14.06 3.66 9.01
C LEU A 137 13.03 3.46 7.90
N PHE A 138 12.56 2.23 7.70
CA PHE A 138 11.53 1.97 6.68
C PHE A 138 10.29 2.85 6.86
N LYS A 139 9.84 3.05 8.10
CA LYS A 139 8.71 3.93 8.41
C LYS A 139 8.93 5.42 8.09
N GLU A 140 10.18 5.83 7.84
CA GLU A 140 10.54 7.18 7.41
C GLU A 140 10.66 7.30 5.88
N CYS A 141 10.46 6.19 5.15
CA CYS A 141 10.45 6.18 3.69
C CYS A 141 9.05 6.49 3.10
N THR A 142 8.24 7.22 3.85
CA THR A 142 6.91 7.69 3.42
C THR A 142 7.04 8.90 2.50
N TYR A 143 6.22 8.94 1.46
CA TYR A 143 6.22 10.06 0.52
C TYR A 143 5.51 11.28 1.13
N ARG A 144 6.27 12.35 1.37
CA ARG A 144 5.75 13.56 1.97
C ARG A 144 4.57 14.19 1.21
N PRO A 145 4.57 14.27 -0.12
CA PRO A 145 3.41 14.76 -0.86
C PRO A 145 2.14 13.94 -0.61
N GLN A 146 2.27 12.63 -0.39
CA GLN A 146 1.13 11.78 -0.08
C GLN A 146 0.62 11.97 1.35
N LEU A 147 1.52 12.19 2.32
CA LEU A 147 1.10 12.54 3.69
C LEU A 147 0.31 13.84 3.72
N GLU A 148 0.75 14.85 2.97
CA GLU A 148 0.03 16.12 2.81
C GLU A 148 -1.33 15.93 2.14
N LEU A 149 -1.41 15.10 1.10
CA LEU A 149 -2.66 14.77 0.41
C LEU A 149 -3.64 14.04 1.33
N LEU A 150 -3.17 13.06 2.10
CA LEU A 150 -3.99 12.35 3.09
C LEU A 150 -4.56 13.33 4.13
N ALA A 151 -3.72 14.22 4.66
CA ALA A 151 -4.14 15.24 5.63
C ALA A 151 -5.17 16.19 5.01
N TYR A 152 -4.90 16.71 3.81
CA TYR A 152 -5.80 17.60 3.08
C TYR A 152 -7.17 16.97 2.81
N LEU A 153 -7.20 15.69 2.39
CA LEU A 153 -8.45 14.97 2.17
C LEU A 153 -9.25 14.81 3.47
N ARG A 154 -8.58 14.43 4.59
CA ARG A 154 -9.26 14.30 5.90
C ARG A 154 -9.80 15.61 6.40
N GLU A 155 -9.05 16.72 6.29
CA GLU A 155 -9.52 18.08 6.63
C GLU A 155 -10.77 18.47 5.82
N ASN A 156 -10.91 17.92 4.61
CA ASN A 156 -12.07 18.10 3.76
C ASN A 156 -13.15 17.01 3.92
N GLY A 157 -13.11 16.25 5.04
CA GLY A 157 -14.13 15.30 5.43
C GLY A 157 -14.11 13.98 4.68
N PHE A 158 -13.00 13.62 4.04
CA PHE A 158 -12.82 12.29 3.46
C PHE A 158 -12.39 11.27 4.51
N LYS A 159 -12.89 10.04 4.37
CA LYS A 159 -12.28 8.87 4.99
C LYS A 159 -11.25 8.28 4.04
N THR A 160 -10.03 8.11 4.52
CA THR A 160 -8.90 7.60 3.74
C THR A 160 -8.63 6.14 4.09
N TYR A 161 -8.57 5.27 3.09
CA TYR A 161 -8.35 3.83 3.24
C TYR A 161 -7.08 3.41 2.51
N ILE A 162 -6.34 2.46 3.08
CA ILE A 162 -5.35 1.68 2.35
C ILE A 162 -6.05 0.48 1.71
N VAL A 163 -5.71 0.18 0.44
CA VAL A 163 -6.17 -1.02 -0.30
C VAL A 163 -4.94 -1.57 -1.04
N SER A 164 -4.28 -2.58 -0.48
CA SER A 164 -2.94 -2.97 -0.90
C SER A 164 -2.74 -4.49 -0.99
N GLY A 165 -1.89 -4.91 -1.91
CA GLY A 165 -1.40 -6.29 -2.00
C GLY A 165 -0.58 -6.76 -0.81
N GLY A 166 -0.07 -5.83 0.01
CA GLY A 166 0.63 -6.11 1.26
C GLY A 166 -0.26 -6.78 2.32
N GLY A 167 0.35 -7.43 3.29
CA GLY A 167 -0.36 -8.08 4.39
C GLY A 167 -1.06 -7.08 5.30
N VAL A 168 -2.38 -7.26 5.48
CA VAL A 168 -3.21 -6.35 6.28
C VAL A 168 -2.67 -6.16 7.69
N ASP A 169 -2.22 -7.25 8.33
CA ASP A 169 -1.72 -7.20 9.71
C ASP A 169 -0.39 -6.45 9.81
N PHE A 170 0.48 -6.60 8.80
CA PHE A 170 1.74 -5.86 8.74
C PHE A 170 1.48 -4.35 8.60
N MET A 171 0.59 -3.95 7.68
CA MET A 171 0.27 -2.54 7.47
C MET A 171 -0.41 -1.91 8.68
N ARG A 172 -1.26 -2.64 9.41
CA ARG A 172 -1.92 -2.17 10.63
C ARG A 172 -0.95 -1.82 11.76
N THR A 173 0.29 -2.33 11.73
CA THR A 173 1.28 -2.00 12.76
C THR A 173 1.82 -0.57 12.66
N PHE A 174 1.70 0.08 11.50
CA PHE A 174 2.31 1.40 11.27
C PHE A 174 1.38 2.43 10.62
N ALA A 175 0.26 2.00 10.00
CA ALA A 175 -0.58 2.89 9.18
C ALA A 175 -1.12 4.10 9.96
N GLU A 176 -1.47 3.93 11.23
CA GLU A 176 -1.99 5.02 12.05
C GLU A 176 -0.88 6.01 12.41
N GLU A 177 0.30 5.53 12.85
CA GLU A 177 1.46 6.37 13.17
C GLU A 177 2.00 7.08 11.92
N ALA A 178 2.17 6.36 10.81
CA ALA A 178 2.84 6.88 9.62
C ALA A 178 1.92 7.77 8.75
N TYR A 179 0.64 7.42 8.65
CA TYR A 179 -0.28 8.04 7.68
C TYR A 179 -1.50 8.71 8.34
N GLY A 180 -1.74 8.47 9.63
CA GLY A 180 -2.98 8.85 10.29
C GLY A 180 -4.20 8.08 9.77
N ILE A 181 -4.01 6.87 9.25
CA ILE A 181 -5.08 5.98 8.77
C ILE A 181 -5.35 4.93 9.85
N PRO A 182 -6.55 4.93 10.47
CA PRO A 182 -6.91 3.97 11.51
C PRO A 182 -6.85 2.52 11.02
N ARG A 183 -6.59 1.58 11.93
CA ARG A 183 -6.41 0.15 11.63
C ARG A 183 -7.60 -0.46 10.86
N GLU A 184 -8.81 -0.07 11.19
CA GLU A 184 -10.03 -0.52 10.52
C GLU A 184 -10.22 0.04 9.10
N GLN A 185 -9.42 1.04 8.71
CA GLN A 185 -9.38 1.60 7.36
C GLN A 185 -8.24 1.01 6.51
N VAL A 186 -7.62 -0.07 6.97
CA VAL A 186 -6.58 -0.82 6.24
C VAL A 186 -7.18 -2.11 5.68
N ILE A 187 -7.18 -2.22 4.36
CA ILE A 187 -7.57 -3.39 3.58
C ILE A 187 -6.31 -3.94 2.92
N GLY A 188 -6.11 -5.26 2.98
CA GLY A 188 -4.93 -5.88 2.43
C GLY A 188 -5.06 -7.39 2.29
N SER A 189 -4.00 -8.02 1.81
CA SER A 189 -3.93 -9.48 1.77
C SER A 189 -3.97 -10.07 3.16
N SER A 190 -4.66 -11.19 3.31
CA SER A 190 -4.87 -11.84 4.61
C SER A 190 -4.74 -13.34 4.53
N VAL A 191 -4.31 -13.95 5.63
CA VAL A 191 -4.35 -15.41 5.83
C VAL A 191 -5.62 -15.79 6.59
N LYS A 192 -6.00 -17.07 6.53
CA LYS A 192 -7.08 -17.59 7.35
C LYS A 192 -6.69 -17.57 8.82
N LEU A 193 -7.67 -17.37 9.67
CA LEU A 193 -7.53 -17.35 11.11
C LEU A 193 -8.28 -18.52 11.73
N ARG A 194 -7.76 -19.06 12.82
CA ARG A 194 -8.45 -20.00 13.70
C ARG A 194 -8.72 -19.32 15.03
N PHE A 195 -9.97 -19.39 15.48
CA PHE A 195 -10.32 -19.04 16.84
C PHE A 195 -9.78 -20.12 17.78
N ASP A 196 -8.95 -19.75 18.73
CA ASP A 196 -8.35 -20.66 19.71
C ASP A 196 -8.79 -20.24 21.12
N LEU A 197 -9.25 -21.22 21.88
CA LEU A 197 -9.66 -21.03 23.29
C LEU A 197 -8.87 -22.03 24.14
N THR A 198 -7.81 -21.54 24.77
CA THR A 198 -6.95 -22.34 25.67
C THR A 198 -6.89 -21.67 27.04
N ASP A 199 -7.18 -22.38 28.10
CA ASP A 199 -7.12 -21.92 29.49
C ASP A 199 -7.90 -20.61 29.73
N ASN A 200 -9.12 -20.49 29.17
CA ASN A 200 -9.96 -19.29 29.19
C ASN A 200 -9.35 -18.05 28.52
N ARG A 201 -8.29 -18.21 27.74
CA ARG A 201 -7.75 -17.16 26.87
C ARG A 201 -8.20 -17.38 25.44
N VAL A 202 -8.69 -16.31 24.82
CA VAL A 202 -9.09 -16.31 23.41
C VAL A 202 -7.99 -15.66 22.60
N SER A 203 -7.58 -16.32 21.51
CA SER A 203 -6.64 -15.76 20.53
C SER A 203 -7.06 -16.11 19.10
N LEU A 204 -6.64 -15.30 18.16
CA LEU A 204 -6.75 -15.59 16.73
C LEU A 204 -5.38 -16.07 16.25
N VAL A 205 -5.31 -17.31 15.80
CA VAL A 205 -4.09 -17.94 15.32
C VAL A 205 -4.06 -17.96 13.81
N LYS A 206 -2.96 -17.49 13.22
CA LYS A 206 -2.75 -17.44 11.76
C LYS A 206 -2.52 -18.83 11.19
N LEU A 207 -3.24 -19.18 10.14
CA LEU A 207 -3.07 -20.45 9.43
C LEU A 207 -2.17 -20.27 8.19
N PRO A 208 -1.48 -21.32 7.73
CA PRO A 208 -0.69 -21.30 6.49
C PRO A 208 -1.58 -21.40 5.24
N GLU A 209 -2.66 -20.66 5.22
CA GLU A 209 -3.64 -20.63 4.15
C GLU A 209 -4.04 -19.20 3.81
N LEU A 210 -4.01 -18.89 2.52
CA LEU A 210 -4.46 -17.59 2.03
C LEU A 210 -5.99 -17.47 2.19
N ASN A 211 -6.44 -16.36 2.77
CA ASN A 211 -7.84 -15.97 2.81
C ASN A 211 -8.19 -15.04 1.64
N SER A 212 -7.40 -13.98 1.43
CA SER A 212 -7.56 -13.04 0.32
C SER A 212 -6.20 -12.52 -0.12
N PHE A 213 -5.98 -12.40 -1.43
CA PHE A 213 -4.84 -11.70 -2.00
C PHE A 213 -5.35 -10.42 -2.66
N ASP A 214 -5.12 -9.26 -2.03
CA ASP A 214 -5.73 -7.98 -2.38
C ASP A 214 -4.98 -7.29 -3.54
N ASP A 215 -5.00 -7.91 -4.70
CA ASP A 215 -4.34 -7.44 -5.92
C ASP A 215 -5.33 -7.41 -7.09
N ARG A 216 -5.15 -6.50 -8.04
CA ARG A 216 -5.97 -6.36 -9.25
C ARG A 216 -7.47 -6.23 -8.94
N GLU A 217 -8.31 -7.11 -9.51
CA GLU A 217 -9.75 -7.09 -9.32
C GLU A 217 -10.17 -7.30 -7.87
N VAL A 218 -9.36 -8.03 -7.09
CA VAL A 218 -9.65 -8.30 -5.69
C VAL A 218 -9.65 -7.02 -4.87
N LYS A 219 -8.82 -6.01 -5.20
CA LYS A 219 -8.89 -4.68 -4.57
C LYS A 219 -10.30 -4.08 -4.68
N ALA A 220 -10.91 -4.13 -5.86
CA ALA A 220 -12.26 -3.62 -6.06
C ALA A 220 -13.32 -4.44 -5.30
N LEU A 221 -13.17 -5.76 -5.25
CA LEU A 221 -14.05 -6.65 -4.48
C LEU A 221 -13.96 -6.36 -2.99
N ASN A 222 -12.76 -6.22 -2.45
CA ASN A 222 -12.53 -5.93 -1.03
C ASN A 222 -12.99 -4.51 -0.65
N ILE A 223 -12.89 -3.53 -1.53
CA ILE A 223 -13.54 -2.21 -1.34
C ILE A 223 -15.05 -2.40 -1.17
N GLY A 224 -15.69 -3.18 -2.05
CA GLY A 224 -17.11 -3.49 -1.94
C GLY A 224 -17.48 -4.18 -0.64
N LEU A 225 -16.67 -5.15 -0.21
CA LEU A 225 -16.90 -5.96 0.99
C LEU A 225 -16.68 -5.17 2.29
N HIS A 226 -15.57 -4.42 2.40
CA HIS A 226 -15.15 -3.81 3.65
C HIS A 226 -15.63 -2.36 3.82
N ILE A 227 -15.74 -1.61 2.72
CA ILE A 227 -16.22 -0.20 2.76
C ILE A 227 -17.71 -0.11 2.46
N GLY A 228 -18.24 -0.99 1.60
CA GLY A 228 -19.65 -0.98 1.19
C GLY A 228 -20.05 0.22 0.34
N ARG A 229 -19.07 1.03 -0.11
CA ARG A 229 -19.29 2.23 -0.93
C ARG A 229 -18.19 2.35 -1.97
N ARG A 230 -18.56 2.82 -3.16
CA ARG A 230 -17.60 3.13 -4.22
C ARG A 230 -16.84 4.40 -3.87
N PRO A 231 -15.49 4.40 -3.91
CA PRO A 231 -14.68 5.58 -3.60
C PRO A 231 -14.95 6.73 -4.57
N LEU A 232 -14.76 7.96 -4.10
CA LEU A 232 -14.71 9.15 -4.95
C LEU A 232 -13.31 9.40 -5.50
N PHE A 233 -12.32 8.92 -4.78
CA PHE A 233 -10.91 9.15 -5.04
C PHE A 233 -10.13 7.84 -4.94
N ALA A 234 -9.22 7.60 -5.87
CA ALA A 234 -8.28 6.48 -5.83
C ALA A 234 -6.89 6.92 -6.25
N PHE A 235 -5.86 6.38 -5.59
CA PHE A 235 -4.47 6.60 -5.95
C PHE A 235 -3.70 5.28 -5.89
N GLY A 236 -2.93 4.98 -6.93
CA GLY A 236 -2.08 3.80 -7.03
C GLY A 236 -0.86 4.08 -7.91
N ASN A 237 0.01 3.09 -8.10
CA ASN A 237 1.25 3.24 -8.87
C ASN A 237 1.52 2.10 -9.86
N SER A 238 0.65 1.11 -9.95
CA SER A 238 0.89 -0.10 -10.75
C SER A 238 -0.36 -0.60 -11.48
N ASP A 239 -0.16 -1.58 -12.37
CA ASP A 239 -1.26 -2.31 -13.01
C ASP A 239 -2.13 -3.07 -11.98
N GLY A 240 -1.58 -3.38 -10.81
CA GLY A 240 -2.32 -3.96 -9.68
C GLY A 240 -3.44 -3.05 -9.16
N ASP A 241 -3.33 -1.73 -9.35
CA ASP A 241 -4.28 -0.73 -8.88
C ASP A 241 -5.34 -0.38 -9.92
N LEU A 242 -5.14 -0.81 -11.17
CA LEU A 242 -5.99 -0.42 -12.28
C LEU A 242 -7.47 -0.74 -12.03
N ALA A 243 -7.76 -1.92 -11.48
CA ALA A 243 -9.12 -2.32 -11.15
C ALA A 243 -9.76 -1.40 -10.09
N MET A 244 -9.03 -1.03 -9.03
CA MET A 244 -9.48 -0.07 -8.01
C MET A 244 -9.76 1.31 -8.63
N MET A 245 -8.85 1.82 -9.47
CA MET A 245 -9.00 3.11 -10.14
C MET A 245 -10.19 3.12 -11.10
N ARG A 246 -10.36 2.08 -11.92
CA ARG A 246 -11.48 1.92 -12.84
C ARG A 246 -12.81 1.75 -12.09
N TYR A 247 -12.81 0.98 -11.01
CA TYR A 247 -13.97 0.84 -10.12
C TYR A 247 -14.38 2.22 -9.57
N THR A 248 -13.43 3.03 -9.13
CA THR A 248 -13.68 4.40 -8.70
C THR A 248 -14.25 5.24 -9.84
N LYS A 249 -13.62 5.28 -11.00
CA LYS A 249 -14.02 6.11 -12.15
C LYS A 249 -15.39 5.74 -12.74
N SER A 250 -15.79 4.48 -12.69
CA SER A 250 -17.06 4.01 -13.25
C SER A 250 -18.30 4.35 -12.40
N GLY A 251 -18.13 5.03 -11.26
CA GLY A 251 -19.24 5.53 -10.46
C GLY A 251 -19.91 6.78 -11.06
N SER A 252 -21.14 7.06 -10.61
CA SER A 252 -21.83 8.31 -10.96
C SER A 252 -21.26 9.49 -10.19
N GLY A 253 -21.37 10.69 -10.73
CA GLY A 253 -20.89 11.93 -10.12
C GLY A 253 -19.39 12.14 -10.24
N PRO A 254 -18.85 13.16 -9.53
CA PRO A 254 -17.44 13.52 -9.63
C PRO A 254 -16.53 12.44 -9.06
N ARG A 255 -15.50 12.06 -9.85
CA ARG A 255 -14.54 11.02 -9.48
C ARG A 255 -13.14 11.42 -9.94
N LEU A 256 -12.13 11.15 -9.10
CA LEU A 256 -10.74 11.37 -9.45
C LEU A 256 -9.94 10.09 -9.18
N ALA A 257 -9.16 9.65 -10.17
CA ALA A 257 -8.18 8.58 -10.02
C ALA A 257 -6.82 9.10 -10.47
N LEU A 258 -5.79 8.82 -9.65
CA LEU A 258 -4.43 9.26 -9.86
C LEU A 258 -3.50 8.04 -9.94
N LEU A 259 -2.52 8.10 -10.83
CA LEU A 259 -1.52 7.07 -11.04
C LEU A 259 -0.13 7.68 -10.87
N LEU A 260 0.62 7.26 -9.85
CA LEU A 260 2.00 7.70 -9.64
C LEU A 260 2.93 7.01 -10.63
N HIS A 261 3.68 7.78 -11.38
CA HIS A 261 4.79 7.31 -12.20
C HIS A 261 6.10 7.64 -11.52
N HIS A 262 6.89 6.61 -11.24
CA HIS A 262 8.20 6.71 -10.62
C HIS A 262 9.26 7.03 -11.69
N ASP A 263 9.37 8.31 -12.06
CA ASP A 263 10.26 8.81 -13.12
C ASP A 263 11.44 9.65 -12.58
N ASP A 264 11.75 9.54 -11.27
CA ASP A 264 12.81 10.31 -10.61
C ASP A 264 13.93 9.45 -10.04
N ALA A 265 14.88 9.09 -10.90
CA ALA A 265 16.06 8.33 -10.50
C ALA A 265 17.03 9.11 -9.59
N ALA A 266 16.90 10.44 -9.51
CA ALA A 266 17.82 11.26 -8.72
C ALA A 266 17.43 11.30 -7.25
N ARG A 267 16.12 11.39 -6.93
CA ARG A 267 15.61 11.52 -5.56
C ARG A 267 15.09 10.22 -4.97
N GLU A 268 14.70 9.26 -5.85
CA GLU A 268 14.16 7.96 -5.45
C GLU A 268 14.72 6.86 -6.37
N VAL A 269 13.92 5.98 -6.92
CA VAL A 269 14.25 4.99 -7.96
C VAL A 269 13.26 5.17 -9.10
N ALA A 270 13.76 5.30 -10.34
CA ALA A 270 12.89 5.29 -11.50
C ALA A 270 12.64 3.84 -11.93
N TYR A 271 11.36 3.50 -12.10
CA TYR A 271 10.92 2.19 -12.57
C TYR A 271 9.50 2.27 -13.13
N ASP A 272 9.17 1.35 -14.03
CA ASP A 272 7.82 1.16 -14.55
C ASP A 272 7.57 -0.31 -14.98
N ARG A 273 7.71 -0.64 -16.26
CA ARG A 273 7.35 -1.94 -16.87
C ARG A 273 8.23 -3.09 -16.43
N GLU A 274 9.50 -2.81 -16.12
CA GLU A 274 10.51 -3.80 -15.76
C GLU A 274 10.39 -4.30 -14.33
N PHE A 275 9.65 -3.62 -13.46
CA PHE A 275 9.49 -4.05 -12.09
C PHE A 275 8.49 -5.20 -11.98
N ARG A 276 9.01 -6.41 -11.87
CA ARG A 276 8.24 -7.67 -11.99
C ARG A 276 7.14 -7.85 -10.95
N LEU A 277 7.30 -7.30 -9.76
CA LEU A 277 6.33 -7.48 -8.66
C LEU A 277 5.14 -6.54 -8.79
N SER A 278 5.37 -5.32 -9.28
CA SER A 278 4.35 -4.28 -9.46
C SER A 278 4.60 -3.54 -10.77
N PRO A 279 4.43 -4.19 -11.96
CA PRO A 279 4.67 -3.53 -13.24
C PRO A 279 3.66 -2.42 -13.47
N LEU A 280 4.13 -1.33 -14.07
CA LEU A 280 3.33 -0.22 -14.55
C LEU A 280 3.37 -0.19 -16.08
N SER A 281 2.42 -0.81 -16.72
CA SER A 281 2.34 -0.95 -18.19
C SER A 281 0.99 -0.50 -18.72
N GLU A 282 -0.06 -1.32 -18.55
CA GLU A 282 -1.40 -1.03 -19.05
C GLU A 282 -1.98 0.25 -18.42
N ALA A 283 -1.81 0.42 -17.14
CA ALA A 283 -2.33 1.59 -16.43
C ALA A 283 -1.72 2.90 -16.97
N LEU A 284 -0.41 2.89 -17.31
CA LEU A 284 0.26 4.05 -17.89
C LEU A 284 -0.18 4.28 -19.34
N ASP A 285 -0.19 3.22 -20.17
CA ASP A 285 -0.51 3.31 -21.59
C ASP A 285 -1.95 3.76 -21.85
N LYS A 286 -2.88 3.35 -20.97
CA LYS A 286 -4.31 3.62 -21.12
C LYS A 286 -4.87 4.59 -20.09
N ALA A 287 -4.02 5.31 -19.36
CA ALA A 287 -4.44 6.26 -18.34
C ALA A 287 -5.47 7.25 -18.89
N GLN A 288 -5.20 7.83 -20.07
CA GLN A 288 -6.10 8.79 -20.72
C GLN A 288 -7.45 8.17 -21.08
N ASP A 289 -7.45 6.96 -21.63
CA ASP A 289 -8.68 6.26 -22.04
C ASP A 289 -9.59 5.96 -20.84
N TYR A 290 -8.99 5.70 -19.69
CA TYR A 290 -9.69 5.44 -18.43
C TYR A 290 -9.99 6.70 -17.61
N GLY A 291 -9.58 7.88 -18.09
CA GLY A 291 -9.72 9.16 -17.39
C GLY A 291 -8.94 9.20 -16.08
N ILE A 292 -7.78 8.54 -16.04
CA ILE A 292 -6.84 8.52 -14.92
C ILE A 292 -5.79 9.62 -15.15
N THR A 293 -5.51 10.41 -14.11
CA THR A 293 -4.49 11.45 -14.16
C THR A 293 -3.13 10.86 -13.73
N VAL A 294 -2.14 10.91 -14.62
CA VAL A 294 -0.77 10.48 -14.29
C VAL A 294 -0.06 11.59 -13.52
N VAL A 295 0.51 11.22 -12.38
CA VAL A 295 1.36 12.06 -11.53
C VAL A 295 2.81 11.66 -11.75
N SER A 296 3.64 12.57 -12.22
CA SER A 296 5.09 12.37 -12.37
C SER A 296 5.78 12.73 -11.06
N MET A 297 6.45 11.78 -10.43
CA MET A 297 7.23 12.06 -9.22
C MET A 297 8.24 13.19 -9.44
N LYS A 298 8.89 13.20 -10.61
CA LYS A 298 9.91 14.19 -10.96
C LYS A 298 9.36 15.59 -11.18
N ARG A 299 8.21 15.72 -11.83
CA ARG A 299 7.66 17.03 -12.24
C ARG A 299 6.66 17.58 -11.25
N ASP A 300 5.83 16.71 -10.66
CA ASP A 300 4.71 17.14 -9.85
C ASP A 300 5.05 17.27 -8.36
N TRP A 301 6.17 16.69 -7.91
CA TRP A 301 6.64 16.77 -6.53
C TRP A 301 7.94 17.60 -6.42
N ASN A 302 8.02 18.50 -5.45
CA ASN A 302 9.25 19.24 -5.15
C ASN A 302 10.08 18.57 -4.03
N VAL A 303 9.45 17.73 -3.20
CA VAL A 303 10.05 16.89 -2.16
C VAL A 303 9.55 15.48 -2.35
N VAL A 304 10.34 14.45 -1.98
CA VAL A 304 9.91 13.05 -2.01
C VAL A 304 9.66 12.55 -0.59
N PHE A 305 10.66 12.67 0.32
CA PHE A 305 10.61 12.21 1.71
C PHE A 305 10.67 13.36 2.71
#